data_cc852ecff06b8b577d1422c290fbbc09
#
_entry.id   cc852ecff06b8b577d1422c290fbbc09
#
_cell.length_a   1.000
_cell.length_b   1.000
_cell.length_c   1.000
_cell.angle_alpha   90.00
_cell.angle_beta   90.00
_cell.angle_gamma   90.00
#
_symmetry.space_group_name_H-M   'P 1'
#
loop_
_entity.id
_entity.type
_entity.pdbx_description
1 polymer ?
#
loop_
_entity_poly.entity_id
_entity_poly.type
_entity_poly.pdbx_seq_one_letter_code
_entity_poly.pdbx_strand_id
1 'polypeptide(L)'
;MKVHIVGGGPTGISIAWELLKHTEHQVHLYEQKDALGGSWHEPNGIMRDMHAPRMLFKNAFVNTQSLFGEMDMEWNDYFLQKSSSDMYYYLLRNLDIIDYISLTSLSIRVLLMPEFYKKVSLKDAIGRLSKSGQKILSNVTYSIDGVGWDVMTAYEFVESFNQVGLSSQWEQKISGRKMGFAMQHALVEKGLNLHLNTELVNLTYLPNGFEAMFSDKTVASEDLLILCVDHYPASKMVGQNWGPNAKEKLLYSSYTCLHVFLEYDKPMKLKNELETSVNTRWNILASVLPDGKTISCVMCNLTNEILTTPPDVIHKEIVEQLGLEEPERSRVATGNIWDNGSWTFKQSSGVVNKYGQIPFFGNNPKVALCGMMSPRHTPYASIEAAIEVGRTFCHQKFNTRKASKPLKVLHVLILIVLVLIIVNEIRRRNL
;
A
#
# COMPACT_ATOMS: atom_id res chain seq x y z
N MET A 1 5.14 -7.73 -30.56
CA MET A 1 6.05 -8.50 -29.70
C MET A 1 5.25 -9.17 -28.60
N LYS A 2 5.82 -10.15 -27.93
CA LYS A 2 5.23 -10.72 -26.72
C LYS A 2 5.67 -9.91 -25.50
N VAL A 3 4.78 -9.74 -24.53
CA VAL A 3 5.08 -9.15 -23.25
C VAL A 3 4.74 -10.15 -22.17
N HIS A 4 5.74 -10.52 -21.37
CA HIS A 4 5.61 -11.49 -20.30
C HIS A 4 5.56 -10.75 -18.96
N ILE A 5 4.44 -10.83 -18.25
CA ILE A 5 4.22 -10.21 -16.94
C ILE A 5 4.26 -11.30 -15.87
N VAL A 6 5.10 -11.17 -14.86
CA VAL A 6 5.21 -12.10 -13.75
C VAL A 6 4.66 -11.45 -12.49
N GLY A 7 3.58 -12.04 -11.97
CA GLY A 7 2.83 -11.55 -10.81
C GLY A 7 1.50 -10.90 -11.19
N GLY A 8 0.42 -11.53 -10.75
CA GLY A 8 -0.98 -11.12 -10.97
C GLY A 8 -1.55 -10.22 -9.89
N GLY A 9 -0.69 -9.44 -9.20
CA GLY A 9 -1.11 -8.39 -8.29
C GLY A 9 -1.61 -7.13 -9.01
N PRO A 10 -2.08 -6.11 -8.29
CA PRO A 10 -2.65 -4.90 -8.88
C PRO A 10 -1.74 -4.20 -9.91
N THR A 11 -0.42 -4.24 -9.73
CA THR A 11 0.54 -3.70 -10.71
C THR A 11 0.51 -4.49 -12.02
N GLY A 12 0.61 -5.83 -11.95
CA GLY A 12 0.58 -6.70 -13.13
C GLY A 12 -0.76 -6.63 -13.86
N ILE A 13 -1.87 -6.60 -13.12
CA ILE A 13 -3.22 -6.39 -13.66
C ILE A 13 -3.31 -5.06 -14.41
N SER A 14 -2.81 -3.97 -13.82
CA SER A 14 -2.82 -2.65 -14.43
C SER A 14 -1.99 -2.62 -15.72
N ILE A 15 -0.80 -3.21 -15.72
CA ILE A 15 0.05 -3.30 -16.93
C ILE A 15 -0.65 -4.13 -18.01
N ALA A 16 -1.18 -5.30 -17.65
CA ALA A 16 -1.89 -6.15 -18.61
C ALA A 16 -3.06 -5.41 -19.26
N TRP A 17 -3.87 -4.71 -18.45
CA TRP A 17 -4.99 -3.91 -18.95
C TRP A 17 -4.57 -2.80 -19.90
N GLU A 18 -3.58 -1.98 -19.52
CA GLU A 18 -3.07 -0.89 -20.36
C GLU A 18 -2.52 -1.40 -21.70
N LEU A 19 -1.80 -2.52 -21.70
CA LEU A 19 -1.25 -3.13 -22.90
C LEU A 19 -2.35 -3.68 -23.81
N LEU A 20 -3.30 -4.45 -23.27
CA LEU A 20 -4.40 -5.03 -24.03
C LEU A 20 -5.35 -3.96 -24.61
N LYS A 21 -5.46 -2.82 -23.97
CA LYS A 21 -6.33 -1.72 -24.40
C LYS A 21 -5.69 -0.81 -25.44
N HIS A 22 -4.38 -0.60 -25.35
CA HIS A 22 -3.70 0.48 -26.09
C HIS A 22 -2.61 -0.01 -27.04
N THR A 23 -2.37 -1.32 -27.13
CA THR A 23 -1.31 -1.88 -28.01
C THR A 23 -1.78 -3.17 -28.68
N GLU A 24 -1.07 -3.57 -29.74
CA GLU A 24 -1.25 -4.84 -30.45
C GLU A 24 -0.31 -5.94 -29.95
N HIS A 25 0.19 -5.82 -28.70
CA HIS A 25 1.11 -6.79 -28.15
C HIS A 25 0.38 -8.03 -27.64
N GLN A 26 1.01 -9.20 -27.79
CA GLN A 26 0.54 -10.41 -27.13
C GLN A 26 0.95 -10.38 -25.66
N VAL A 27 -0.02 -10.30 -24.76
CA VAL A 27 0.21 -10.18 -23.32
C VAL A 27 0.05 -11.54 -22.65
N HIS A 28 1.11 -12.01 -21.97
CA HIS A 28 1.13 -13.21 -21.16
C HIS A 28 1.33 -12.82 -19.70
N LEU A 29 0.44 -13.26 -18.80
CA LEU A 29 0.55 -13.02 -17.37
C LEU A 29 0.67 -14.36 -16.62
N TYR A 30 1.73 -14.46 -15.79
CA TYR A 30 2.06 -15.64 -15.00
C TYR A 30 1.82 -15.33 -13.52
N GLU A 31 1.00 -16.14 -12.87
CA GLU A 31 0.66 -16.00 -11.45
C GLU A 31 0.85 -17.36 -10.75
N GLN A 32 1.56 -17.35 -9.61
CA GLN A 32 1.83 -18.57 -8.82
C GLN A 32 0.58 -19.14 -8.14
N LYS A 33 -0.44 -18.31 -7.90
CA LYS A 33 -1.70 -18.69 -7.27
C LYS A 33 -2.74 -19.13 -8.30
N ASP A 34 -3.86 -19.63 -7.82
CA ASP A 34 -5.00 -20.09 -8.61
C ASP A 34 -5.93 -18.94 -9.08
N ALA A 35 -5.63 -17.69 -8.70
CA ALA A 35 -6.36 -16.50 -9.12
C ALA A 35 -5.49 -15.23 -9.03
N LEU A 36 -5.88 -14.20 -9.78
CA LEU A 36 -5.30 -12.86 -9.69
C LEU A 36 -5.69 -12.16 -8.38
N GLY A 37 -4.97 -11.08 -8.06
CA GLY A 37 -5.22 -10.24 -6.88
C GLY A 37 -3.98 -10.01 -6.01
N GLY A 38 -2.92 -10.80 -6.21
CA GLY A 38 -1.66 -10.65 -5.47
C GLY A 38 -1.84 -10.76 -3.96
N SER A 39 -1.44 -9.73 -3.22
CA SER A 39 -1.63 -9.64 -1.75
C SER A 39 -3.10 -9.49 -1.33
N TRP A 40 -4.01 -9.19 -2.25
CA TRP A 40 -5.45 -9.13 -1.99
C TRP A 40 -6.15 -10.49 -2.15
N HIS A 41 -5.45 -11.47 -2.66
CA HIS A 41 -5.95 -12.83 -2.77
C HIS A 41 -5.89 -13.53 -1.41
N GLU A 42 -7.01 -13.63 -0.73
CA GLU A 42 -7.14 -14.46 0.47
C GLU A 42 -7.25 -15.93 0.06
N PRO A 43 -6.43 -16.85 0.64
CA PRO A 43 -6.35 -18.25 0.21
C PRO A 43 -7.70 -18.98 0.18
N ASN A 44 -8.57 -18.69 1.15
CA ASN A 44 -9.88 -19.31 1.28
C ASN A 44 -11.04 -18.41 0.82
N GLY A 45 -10.74 -17.26 0.19
CA GLY A 45 -11.73 -16.25 -0.17
C GLY A 45 -12.39 -15.57 1.03
N ILE A 46 -11.79 -15.66 2.20
CA ILE A 46 -12.29 -15.11 3.46
C ILE A 46 -11.50 -13.85 3.78
N MET A 47 -12.17 -12.73 3.98
CA MET A 47 -11.53 -11.44 4.33
C MET A 47 -10.65 -11.50 5.57
N ARG A 48 -10.88 -12.48 6.43
CA ARG A 48 -10.09 -12.78 7.63
C ARG A 48 -8.66 -13.25 7.35
N ASP A 49 -8.28 -13.49 6.11
CA ASP A 49 -6.91 -13.88 5.73
C ASP A 49 -6.07 -12.71 5.19
N MET A 50 -6.52 -11.48 5.36
CA MET A 50 -5.75 -10.29 5.00
C MET A 50 -4.43 -10.24 5.76
N HIS A 51 -3.35 -9.90 5.06
CA HIS A 51 -2.00 -9.79 5.65
C HIS A 51 -1.70 -8.37 6.21
N ALA A 52 -2.56 -7.39 5.92
CA ALA A 52 -2.44 -5.99 6.37
C ALA A 52 -3.81 -5.31 6.34
N PRO A 53 -4.03 -4.21 7.09
CA PRO A 53 -5.26 -3.44 7.02
C PRO A 53 -5.42 -2.83 5.63
N ARG A 54 -6.66 -2.70 5.17
CA ARG A 54 -6.98 -2.21 3.82
C ARG A 54 -7.91 -1.00 3.89
N MET A 55 -7.32 0.13 4.25
CA MET A 55 -7.99 1.43 4.16
C MET A 55 -7.88 1.98 2.75
N LEU A 56 -8.99 2.50 2.23
CA LEU A 56 -9.06 3.13 0.93
C LEU A 56 -9.58 4.56 1.07
N PHE A 57 -9.11 5.43 0.19
CA PHE A 57 -9.49 6.84 0.17
C PHE A 57 -10.02 7.19 -1.22
N LYS A 58 -11.34 7.12 -1.41
CA LYS A 58 -11.97 7.15 -2.74
C LYS A 58 -11.43 8.28 -3.62
N ASN A 59 -11.46 9.52 -3.14
CA ASN A 59 -11.05 10.66 -3.95
C ASN A 59 -9.52 10.75 -4.19
N ALA A 60 -8.72 10.04 -3.40
CA ALA A 60 -7.28 9.93 -3.60
C ALA A 60 -6.89 8.74 -4.50
N PHE A 61 -7.76 7.73 -4.62
CA PHE A 61 -7.52 6.50 -5.38
C PHE A 61 -8.04 6.64 -6.82
N VAL A 62 -7.58 7.66 -7.52
CA VAL A 62 -8.08 8.06 -8.85
C VAL A 62 -7.74 7.06 -9.96
N ASN A 63 -6.57 6.40 -9.87
CA ASN A 63 -6.17 5.37 -10.83
C ASN A 63 -6.93 4.07 -10.59
N THR A 64 -7.18 3.73 -9.33
CA THR A 64 -7.98 2.56 -8.95
C THR A 64 -9.43 2.71 -9.42
N GLN A 65 -10.07 3.85 -9.14
CA GLN A 65 -11.42 4.12 -9.63
C GLN A 65 -11.50 4.06 -11.16
N SER A 66 -10.53 4.65 -11.84
CA SER A 66 -10.49 4.64 -13.29
C SER A 66 -10.31 3.22 -13.85
N LEU A 67 -9.45 2.39 -13.25
CA LEU A 67 -9.27 1.00 -13.68
C LEU A 67 -10.55 0.18 -13.45
N PHE A 68 -11.22 0.37 -12.30
CA PHE A 68 -12.48 -0.30 -12.01
C PHE A 68 -13.56 0.08 -13.03
N GLY A 69 -13.78 1.37 -13.27
CA GLY A 69 -14.74 1.82 -14.27
C GLY A 69 -14.43 1.33 -15.69
N GLU A 70 -13.14 1.17 -16.04
CA GLU A 70 -12.73 0.63 -17.33
C GLU A 70 -12.97 -0.88 -17.48
N MET A 71 -13.04 -1.59 -16.36
CA MET A 71 -13.36 -3.03 -16.27
C MET A 71 -14.83 -3.29 -15.92
N ASP A 72 -15.70 -2.28 -16.02
CA ASP A 72 -17.12 -2.34 -15.65
C ASP A 72 -17.38 -2.82 -14.21
N MET A 73 -16.47 -2.42 -13.30
CA MET A 73 -16.53 -2.75 -11.88
C MET A 73 -16.98 -1.52 -11.07
N GLU A 74 -18.16 -1.60 -10.45
CA GLU A 74 -18.69 -0.52 -9.65
C GLU A 74 -18.02 -0.46 -8.27
N TRP A 75 -17.46 0.71 -7.88
CA TRP A 75 -16.76 0.90 -6.63
C TRP A 75 -17.55 0.42 -5.40
N ASN A 76 -18.84 0.74 -5.34
CA ASN A 76 -19.71 0.44 -4.20
C ASN A 76 -20.04 -1.06 -4.06
N ASP A 77 -19.77 -1.88 -5.08
CA ASP A 77 -19.95 -3.34 -4.99
C ASP A 77 -18.82 -3.99 -4.17
N TYR A 78 -17.65 -3.37 -4.19
CA TYR A 78 -16.43 -3.90 -3.58
C TYR A 78 -16.09 -3.25 -2.25
N PHE A 79 -16.51 -2.00 -2.04
CA PHE A 79 -16.13 -1.21 -0.89
C PHE A 79 -17.32 -0.57 -0.19
N LEU A 80 -17.18 -0.38 1.14
CA LEU A 80 -18.14 0.27 2.02
C LEU A 80 -17.51 1.55 2.60
N GLN A 81 -18.26 2.64 2.57
CA GLN A 81 -17.81 3.91 3.16
C GLN A 81 -17.83 3.82 4.68
N LYS A 82 -16.71 4.18 5.30
CA LYS A 82 -16.61 4.38 6.75
C LYS A 82 -16.91 5.83 7.12
N SER A 83 -17.40 6.04 8.34
CA SER A 83 -17.47 7.37 8.92
C SER A 83 -16.06 7.92 9.15
N SER A 84 -15.66 8.90 8.36
CA SER A 84 -14.29 9.46 8.35
C SER A 84 -14.01 10.48 9.45
N SER A 85 -15.01 10.83 10.27
CA SER A 85 -14.88 11.92 11.25
C SER A 85 -13.93 11.61 12.41
N ASP A 86 -13.73 10.33 12.71
CA ASP A 86 -13.13 9.90 13.99
C ASP A 86 -11.62 10.16 14.07
N MET A 87 -10.86 9.93 12.98
CA MET A 87 -9.41 10.15 13.00
C MET A 87 -9.05 11.64 13.10
N TYR A 88 -9.65 12.47 12.24
CA TYR A 88 -9.43 13.91 12.26
C TYR A 88 -9.90 14.54 13.57
N TYR A 89 -11.07 14.13 14.06
CA TYR A 89 -11.59 14.58 15.35
C TYR A 89 -10.65 14.23 16.51
N TYR A 90 -10.12 13.01 16.50
CA TYR A 90 -9.15 12.59 17.53
C TYR A 90 -7.87 13.45 17.48
N LEU A 91 -7.31 13.69 16.30
CA LEU A 91 -6.14 14.56 16.14
C LEU A 91 -6.44 15.98 16.61
N LEU A 92 -7.54 16.59 16.13
CA LEU A 92 -7.94 17.94 16.50
C LEU A 92 -8.13 18.13 18.01
N ARG A 93 -8.62 17.11 18.71
CA ARG A 93 -8.87 17.17 20.16
C ARG A 93 -7.62 16.99 21.01
N ASN A 94 -6.63 16.24 20.53
CA ASN A 94 -5.50 15.77 21.33
C ASN A 94 -4.15 16.40 20.98
N LEU A 95 -4.09 17.23 19.93
CA LEU A 95 -2.91 18.03 19.59
C LEU A 95 -3.01 19.44 20.20
N ASP A 96 -1.89 19.94 20.73
CA ASP A 96 -1.77 21.28 21.26
C ASP A 96 -1.46 22.31 20.16
N ILE A 97 -1.63 23.59 20.45
CA ILE A 97 -1.35 24.68 19.48
C ILE A 97 0.09 24.62 18.93
N ILE A 98 1.06 24.23 19.77
CA ILE A 98 2.46 24.10 19.35
C ILE A 98 2.65 22.99 18.33
N ASP A 99 1.85 21.91 18.42
CA ASP A 99 1.90 20.79 17.48
C ASP A 99 1.38 21.22 16.11
N TYR A 100 0.30 22.01 16.07
CA TYR A 100 -0.22 22.59 14.83
C TYR A 100 0.76 23.54 14.18
N ILE A 101 1.44 24.41 14.95
CA ILE A 101 2.49 25.29 14.43
C ILE A 101 3.63 24.47 13.82
N SER A 102 4.07 23.42 14.51
CA SER A 102 5.16 22.55 14.03
C SER A 102 4.77 21.78 12.77
N LEU A 103 3.54 21.22 12.70
CA LEU A 103 3.02 20.53 11.52
C LEU A 103 2.84 21.46 10.32
N THR A 104 2.33 22.67 10.55
CA THR A 104 2.17 23.67 9.49
C THR A 104 3.53 24.11 8.95
N SER A 105 4.49 24.42 9.83
CA SER A 105 5.86 24.76 9.45
C SER A 105 6.52 23.63 8.66
N LEU A 106 6.36 22.37 9.11
CA LEU A 106 6.87 21.21 8.38
C LEU A 106 6.24 21.10 7.00
N SER A 107 4.92 21.25 6.89
CA SER A 107 4.20 21.17 5.61
C SER A 107 4.71 22.22 4.62
N ILE A 108 4.94 23.45 5.05
CA ILE A 108 5.51 24.52 4.21
C ILE A 108 6.93 24.16 3.76
N ARG A 109 7.78 23.67 4.67
CA ARG A 109 9.16 23.30 4.34
C ARG A 109 9.23 22.12 3.37
N VAL A 110 8.39 21.10 3.55
CA VAL A 110 8.27 19.96 2.64
C VAL A 110 7.83 20.42 1.25
N LEU A 111 6.88 21.34 1.17
CA LEU A 111 6.42 21.93 -0.09
C LEU A 111 7.54 22.65 -0.84
N LEU A 112 8.34 23.44 -0.13
CA LEU A 112 9.42 24.23 -0.72
C LEU A 112 10.65 23.39 -1.10
N MET A 113 10.93 22.30 -0.37
CA MET A 113 12.12 21.46 -0.54
C MET A 113 11.79 19.95 -0.52
N PRO A 114 10.89 19.46 -1.41
CA PRO A 114 10.42 18.07 -1.35
C PRO A 114 11.55 17.04 -1.48
N GLU A 115 12.53 17.26 -2.35
CA GLU A 115 13.62 16.31 -2.57
C GLU A 115 14.54 16.15 -1.34
N PHE A 116 14.69 17.19 -0.54
CA PHE A 116 15.40 17.12 0.73
C PHE A 116 14.63 16.26 1.74
N TYR A 117 13.33 16.53 1.90
CA TYR A 117 12.50 15.85 2.88
C TYR A 117 12.11 14.41 2.53
N LYS A 118 12.36 13.96 1.31
CA LYS A 118 12.32 12.53 0.94
C LYS A 118 13.41 11.69 1.61
N LYS A 119 14.45 12.32 2.18
CA LYS A 119 15.58 11.64 2.80
C LYS A 119 15.66 11.84 4.31
N VAL A 120 14.85 12.73 4.85
CA VAL A 120 14.84 13.10 6.28
C VAL A 120 13.63 12.47 6.95
N SER A 121 13.85 11.82 8.11
CA SER A 121 12.75 11.21 8.88
C SER A 121 11.79 12.28 9.40
N LEU A 122 10.54 11.89 9.65
CA LEU A 122 9.57 12.78 10.29
C LEU A 122 10.09 13.29 11.64
N LYS A 123 10.66 12.40 12.45
CA LYS A 123 11.22 12.71 13.76
C LYS A 123 12.29 13.79 13.69
N ASP A 124 13.20 13.71 12.71
CA ASP A 124 14.30 14.66 12.57
C ASP A 124 13.87 15.97 11.91
N ALA A 125 12.81 15.93 11.11
CA ALA A 125 12.31 17.08 10.38
C ALA A 125 11.34 17.95 11.19
N ILE A 126 10.55 17.34 12.10
CA ILE A 126 9.52 18.06 12.84
C ILE A 126 10.13 18.91 13.94
N GLY A 127 9.53 20.07 14.19
CA GLY A 127 9.96 20.96 15.24
C GLY A 127 9.56 20.48 16.65
N ARG A 128 9.49 21.42 17.58
CA ARG A 128 9.09 21.15 18.96
C ARG A 128 7.63 20.69 19.02
N LEU A 129 7.38 19.62 19.78
CA LEU A 129 6.06 19.05 20.03
C LEU A 129 5.74 19.03 21.52
N SER A 130 4.44 19.05 21.85
CA SER A 130 3.93 18.70 23.15
C SER A 130 4.18 17.21 23.46
N LYS A 131 4.02 16.80 24.72
CA LYS A 131 4.10 15.37 25.09
C LYS A 131 3.00 14.55 24.38
N SER A 132 1.80 15.10 24.27
CA SER A 132 0.68 14.49 23.56
C SER A 132 1.00 14.37 22.08
N GLY A 133 1.47 15.46 21.43
CA GLY A 133 1.87 15.47 20.03
C GLY A 133 2.96 14.46 19.70
N GLN A 134 3.98 14.34 20.54
CA GLN A 134 5.03 13.32 20.39
C GLN A 134 4.45 11.90 20.42
N LYS A 135 3.60 11.59 21.42
CA LYS A 135 2.95 10.28 21.54
C LYS A 135 2.09 9.97 20.30
N ILE A 136 1.29 10.93 19.86
CA ILE A 136 0.42 10.74 18.71
C ILE A 136 1.22 10.54 17.41
N LEU A 137 2.16 11.45 17.11
CA LEU A 137 2.89 11.42 15.85
C LEU A 137 3.84 10.22 15.75
N SER A 138 4.44 9.78 16.87
CA SER A 138 5.27 8.57 16.88
C SER A 138 4.47 7.29 16.58
N ASN A 139 3.17 7.29 16.85
CA ASN A 139 2.31 6.12 16.69
C ASN A 139 1.45 6.16 15.42
N VAL A 140 1.02 7.35 14.98
CA VAL A 140 0.17 7.49 13.78
C VAL A 140 0.88 7.03 12.51
N THR A 141 2.20 7.12 12.45
CA THR A 141 2.99 6.66 11.31
C THR A 141 2.86 5.16 11.07
N TYR A 142 2.69 4.35 12.13
CA TYR A 142 2.41 2.92 11.99
C TYR A 142 1.05 2.65 11.35
N SER A 143 0.07 3.54 11.55
CA SER A 143 -1.25 3.42 10.92
C SER A 143 -1.26 3.87 9.45
N ILE A 144 -0.29 4.71 9.05
CA ILE A 144 -0.18 5.20 7.66
C ILE A 144 0.57 4.19 6.81
N ASP A 145 1.76 3.76 7.24
CA ASP A 145 2.68 2.98 6.41
C ASP A 145 3.50 1.97 7.23
N GLY A 146 2.95 1.49 8.35
CA GLY A 146 3.49 0.38 9.14
C GLY A 146 4.88 0.57 9.74
N VAL A 147 5.39 1.81 9.79
CA VAL A 147 6.73 2.12 10.31
C VAL A 147 6.71 3.30 11.28
N GLY A 148 7.73 3.39 12.13
CA GLY A 148 7.87 4.49 13.07
C GLY A 148 8.24 5.82 12.41
N TRP A 149 8.02 6.92 13.11
CA TRP A 149 8.32 8.28 12.65
C TRP A 149 9.82 8.58 12.46
N ASP A 150 10.70 7.73 12.97
CA ASP A 150 12.15 7.73 12.75
C ASP A 150 12.56 7.05 11.41
N VAL A 151 11.64 6.30 10.83
CA VAL A 151 11.80 5.62 9.54
C VAL A 151 11.00 6.33 8.44
N MET A 152 9.72 6.64 8.67
CA MET A 152 8.88 7.37 7.72
C MET A 152 9.49 8.74 7.41
N THR A 153 9.59 9.10 6.14
CA THR A 153 10.12 10.42 5.78
C THR A 153 9.09 11.52 6.02
N ALA A 154 9.58 12.73 6.26
CA ALA A 154 8.72 13.90 6.40
C ALA A 154 7.88 14.16 5.13
N TYR A 155 8.45 13.88 3.96
CA TYR A 155 7.73 13.97 2.70
C TYR A 155 6.58 12.97 2.62
N GLU A 156 6.82 11.69 2.95
CA GLU A 156 5.76 10.67 2.96
C GLU A 156 4.62 11.04 3.88
N PHE A 157 4.94 11.48 5.09
CA PHE A 157 3.96 11.89 6.08
C PHE A 157 3.08 13.04 5.58
N VAL A 158 3.70 14.16 5.20
CA VAL A 158 2.98 15.37 4.76
C VAL A 158 2.20 15.10 3.48
N GLU A 159 2.81 14.41 2.53
CA GLU A 159 2.18 14.12 1.25
C GLU A 159 1.02 13.13 1.35
N SER A 160 1.10 12.16 2.28
CA SER A 160 -0.01 11.26 2.58
C SER A 160 -1.25 12.06 3.04
N PHE A 161 -1.11 12.92 4.04
CA PHE A 161 -2.21 13.76 4.48
C PHE A 161 -2.70 14.73 3.39
N ASN A 162 -1.79 15.26 2.59
CA ASN A 162 -2.13 16.14 1.48
C ASN A 162 -2.98 15.45 0.40
N GLN A 163 -2.76 14.17 0.15
CA GLN A 163 -3.53 13.41 -0.83
C GLN A 163 -4.87 12.88 -0.26
N VAL A 164 -4.88 12.41 0.99
CA VAL A 164 -6.09 11.77 1.54
C VAL A 164 -7.01 12.74 2.28
N GLY A 165 -6.54 13.93 2.65
CA GLY A 165 -7.26 14.86 3.54
C GLY A 165 -8.61 15.37 3.03
N LEU A 166 -8.89 15.29 1.73
CA LEU A 166 -10.18 15.61 1.12
C LEU A 166 -10.98 14.37 0.71
N SER A 167 -10.55 13.20 1.13
CA SER A 167 -11.13 11.92 0.70
C SER A 167 -11.92 11.26 1.82
N SER A 168 -13.06 10.69 1.45
CA SER A 168 -13.78 9.76 2.33
C SER A 168 -13.01 8.44 2.48
N GLN A 169 -13.03 7.90 3.69
CA GLN A 169 -12.44 6.62 4.02
C GLN A 169 -13.41 5.49 3.65
N TRP A 170 -12.85 4.41 3.10
CA TRP A 170 -13.58 3.22 2.70
C TRP A 170 -12.86 1.98 3.19
N GLU A 171 -13.59 0.89 3.35
CA GLU A 171 -13.05 -0.42 3.67
C GLU A 171 -13.54 -1.48 2.67
N GLN A 172 -12.80 -2.57 2.57
CA GLN A 172 -13.16 -3.68 1.69
C GLN A 172 -14.40 -4.40 2.23
N LYS A 173 -15.42 -4.55 1.38
CA LYS A 173 -16.73 -5.14 1.70
C LYS A 173 -16.80 -6.64 1.35
N ILE A 174 -16.04 -7.06 0.35
CA ILE A 174 -15.98 -8.45 -0.11
C ILE A 174 -14.55 -8.96 -0.13
N SER A 175 -14.37 -10.27 -0.25
CA SER A 175 -13.02 -10.84 -0.32
C SER A 175 -12.23 -10.32 -1.54
N GLY A 176 -10.93 -10.14 -1.37
CA GLY A 176 -10.05 -9.72 -2.46
C GLY A 176 -9.95 -10.78 -3.57
N ARG A 177 -10.18 -12.06 -3.24
CA ARG A 177 -10.28 -13.13 -4.22
C ARG A 177 -11.45 -12.91 -5.20
N LYS A 178 -12.64 -12.53 -4.71
CA LYS A 178 -13.78 -12.20 -5.56
C LYS A 178 -13.49 -11.02 -6.48
N MET A 179 -12.85 -9.99 -5.95
CA MET A 179 -12.41 -8.83 -6.73
C MET A 179 -11.37 -9.23 -7.78
N GLY A 180 -10.39 -10.08 -7.40
CA GLY A 180 -9.39 -10.63 -8.31
C GLY A 180 -10.02 -11.43 -9.47
N PHE A 181 -11.04 -12.24 -9.21
CA PHE A 181 -11.78 -12.96 -10.25
C PHE A 181 -12.51 -12.02 -11.22
N ALA A 182 -13.11 -10.93 -10.76
CA ALA A 182 -13.75 -9.95 -11.64
C ALA A 182 -12.72 -9.29 -12.57
N MET A 183 -11.57 -8.86 -12.03
CA MET A 183 -10.47 -8.32 -12.85
C MET A 183 -9.90 -9.35 -13.83
N GLN A 184 -9.74 -10.60 -13.38
CA GLN A 184 -9.28 -11.71 -14.24
C GLN A 184 -10.22 -11.93 -15.40
N HIS A 185 -11.53 -11.96 -15.16
CA HIS A 185 -12.54 -12.12 -16.21
C HIS A 185 -12.43 -11.01 -17.26
N ALA A 186 -12.41 -9.74 -16.83
CA ALA A 186 -12.27 -8.60 -17.73
C ALA A 186 -10.99 -8.66 -18.58
N LEU A 187 -9.86 -9.10 -17.99
CA LEU A 187 -8.59 -9.26 -18.71
C LEU A 187 -8.63 -10.40 -19.74
N VAL A 188 -9.22 -11.55 -19.39
CA VAL A 188 -9.32 -12.71 -20.29
C VAL A 188 -10.25 -12.39 -21.47
N GLU A 189 -11.39 -11.73 -21.23
CA GLU A 189 -12.27 -11.25 -22.30
C GLU A 189 -11.57 -10.27 -23.25
N LYS A 190 -10.58 -9.51 -22.73
CA LYS A 190 -9.77 -8.60 -23.53
C LYS A 190 -8.62 -9.27 -24.30
N GLY A 191 -8.46 -10.59 -24.14
CA GLY A 191 -7.46 -11.39 -24.87
C GLY A 191 -6.15 -11.66 -24.10
N LEU A 192 -6.17 -11.60 -22.75
CA LEU A 192 -5.02 -11.98 -21.95
C LEU A 192 -4.71 -13.47 -22.08
N ASN A 193 -3.43 -13.82 -22.33
CA ASN A 193 -2.92 -15.18 -22.16
C ASN A 193 -2.53 -15.40 -20.69
N LEU A 194 -3.45 -15.97 -19.92
CA LEU A 194 -3.29 -16.15 -18.49
C LEU A 194 -2.72 -17.52 -18.14
N HIS A 195 -1.69 -17.54 -17.26
CA HIS A 195 -1.03 -18.73 -16.75
C HIS A 195 -1.10 -18.70 -15.21
N LEU A 196 -2.10 -19.38 -14.65
CA LEU A 196 -2.25 -19.57 -13.20
C LEU A 196 -1.44 -20.76 -12.72
N ASN A 197 -1.20 -20.85 -11.40
CA ASN A 197 -0.38 -21.89 -10.76
C ASN A 197 1.02 -22.02 -11.39
N THR A 198 1.54 -20.91 -11.90
CA THR A 198 2.80 -20.83 -12.65
C THR A 198 3.76 -19.88 -11.94
N GLU A 199 4.63 -20.42 -11.11
CA GLU A 199 5.62 -19.67 -10.33
C GLU A 199 6.90 -19.46 -11.13
N LEU A 200 7.45 -18.24 -11.12
CA LEU A 200 8.79 -17.97 -11.61
C LEU A 200 9.82 -18.45 -10.58
N VAL A 201 10.54 -19.51 -10.89
CA VAL A 201 11.52 -20.16 -10.00
C VAL A 201 12.89 -19.54 -10.15
N ASN A 202 13.32 -19.24 -11.39
CA ASN A 202 14.63 -18.67 -11.67
C ASN A 202 14.59 -17.71 -12.87
N LEU A 203 15.51 -16.76 -12.89
CA LEU A 203 15.66 -15.81 -13.99
C LEU A 203 17.15 -15.62 -14.32
N THR A 204 17.49 -15.91 -15.58
CA THR A 204 18.81 -15.67 -16.14
C THR A 204 18.75 -14.51 -17.12
N TYR A 205 19.65 -13.55 -16.97
CA TYR A 205 19.79 -12.41 -17.88
C TYR A 205 20.70 -12.78 -19.05
N LEU A 206 20.16 -12.72 -20.26
CA LEU A 206 20.92 -12.95 -21.50
C LEU A 206 21.36 -11.60 -22.11
N PRO A 207 22.37 -11.55 -22.97
CA PRO A 207 22.84 -10.29 -23.59
C PRO A 207 21.72 -9.52 -24.32
N ASN A 208 20.81 -10.23 -25.02
CA ASN A 208 19.73 -9.63 -25.81
C ASN A 208 18.34 -10.05 -25.33
N GLY A 209 18.20 -10.64 -24.14
CA GLY A 209 16.93 -11.16 -23.68
C GLY A 209 16.97 -11.70 -22.26
N PHE A 210 16.19 -12.71 -22.02
CA PHE A 210 16.09 -13.41 -20.73
C PHE A 210 15.79 -14.89 -20.92
N GLU A 211 16.09 -15.69 -19.91
CA GLU A 211 15.58 -17.03 -19.72
C GLU A 211 14.88 -17.10 -18.36
N ALA A 212 13.57 -17.29 -18.39
CA ALA A 212 12.70 -17.42 -17.23
C ALA A 212 12.27 -18.87 -17.04
N MET A 213 12.69 -19.48 -15.94
CA MET A 213 12.30 -20.84 -15.56
C MET A 213 11.09 -20.76 -14.65
N PHE A 214 9.95 -21.21 -15.15
CA PHE A 214 8.71 -21.35 -14.38
C PHE A 214 8.59 -22.78 -13.83
N SER A 215 7.66 -22.99 -12.92
CA SER A 215 7.38 -24.29 -12.30
C SER A 215 6.99 -25.38 -13.30
N ASP A 216 6.42 -25.01 -14.45
CA ASP A 216 5.91 -25.92 -15.49
C ASP A 216 6.66 -25.85 -16.82
N LYS A 217 7.47 -24.81 -17.06
CA LYS A 217 8.15 -24.55 -18.34
C LYS A 217 9.29 -23.56 -18.21
N THR A 218 10.13 -23.52 -19.26
CA THR A 218 11.13 -22.46 -19.44
C THR A 218 10.76 -21.59 -20.64
N VAL A 219 10.90 -20.28 -20.52
CA VAL A 219 10.70 -19.29 -21.57
C VAL A 219 12.01 -18.54 -21.76
N ALA A 220 12.66 -18.76 -22.91
CA ALA A 220 13.78 -17.93 -23.35
C ALA A 220 13.29 -17.02 -24.47
N SER A 221 13.54 -15.72 -24.37
CA SER A 221 13.00 -14.72 -25.29
C SER A 221 13.84 -13.45 -25.36
N GLU A 222 13.82 -12.79 -26.52
CA GLU A 222 14.30 -11.43 -26.74
C GLU A 222 13.18 -10.39 -26.62
N ASP A 223 11.96 -10.81 -26.29
CA ASP A 223 10.80 -9.95 -26.01
C ASP A 223 10.97 -9.17 -24.68
N LEU A 224 9.91 -8.80 -24.03
CA LEU A 224 9.95 -8.04 -22.77
C LEU A 224 9.42 -8.89 -21.61
N LEU A 225 10.18 -8.97 -20.52
CA LEU A 225 9.75 -9.52 -19.25
C LEU A 225 9.53 -8.39 -18.23
N ILE A 226 8.42 -8.44 -17.51
CA ILE A 226 8.06 -7.45 -16.47
C ILE A 226 7.84 -8.18 -15.15
N LEU A 227 8.66 -7.91 -14.16
CA LEU A 227 8.57 -8.47 -12.81
C LEU A 227 7.65 -7.59 -11.97
N CYS A 228 6.46 -8.10 -11.63
CA CYS A 228 5.45 -7.48 -10.76
C CYS A 228 5.26 -8.28 -9.48
N VAL A 229 6.35 -8.70 -8.88
CA VAL A 229 6.38 -9.60 -7.71
C VAL A 229 6.69 -8.85 -6.42
N ASP A 230 6.39 -9.48 -5.28
CA ASP A 230 6.71 -8.94 -3.96
C ASP A 230 8.23 -8.73 -3.78
N HIS A 231 8.60 -7.89 -2.80
CA HIS A 231 9.99 -7.47 -2.55
C HIS A 231 10.93 -8.63 -2.25
N TYR A 232 10.47 -9.64 -1.49
CA TYR A 232 11.30 -10.80 -1.15
C TYR A 232 11.67 -11.63 -2.39
N PRO A 233 10.72 -12.10 -3.22
CA PRO A 233 11.09 -12.75 -4.48
C PRO A 233 11.83 -11.80 -5.43
N ALA A 234 11.45 -10.52 -5.54
CA ALA A 234 12.18 -9.55 -6.36
C ALA A 234 13.65 -9.43 -5.95
N SER A 235 13.95 -9.40 -4.65
CA SER A 235 15.31 -9.29 -4.13
C SER A 235 16.24 -10.44 -4.55
N LYS A 236 15.66 -11.62 -4.81
CA LYS A 236 16.39 -12.78 -5.33
C LYS A 236 16.66 -12.70 -6.83
N MET A 237 15.81 -11.98 -7.56
CA MET A 237 15.80 -11.93 -9.03
C MET A 237 16.53 -10.71 -9.60
N VAL A 238 16.60 -9.58 -8.87
CA VAL A 238 17.21 -8.35 -9.39
C VAL A 238 18.71 -8.49 -9.69
N GLY A 239 19.41 -9.36 -8.95
CA GLY A 239 20.82 -9.65 -9.16
C GLY A 239 21.68 -8.40 -9.35
N GLN A 240 22.62 -8.44 -10.29
CA GLN A 240 23.46 -7.29 -10.66
C GLN A 240 22.81 -6.36 -11.70
N ASN A 241 21.63 -6.72 -12.21
CA ASN A 241 20.99 -5.97 -13.29
C ASN A 241 20.60 -4.55 -12.89
N TRP A 242 20.19 -4.31 -11.64
CA TRP A 242 19.84 -2.98 -11.10
C TRP A 242 20.94 -2.35 -10.22
N GLY A 243 22.14 -2.91 -10.24
CA GLY A 243 23.27 -2.45 -9.44
C GLY A 243 23.38 -3.13 -8.08
N PRO A 244 24.54 -2.98 -7.41
CA PRO A 244 24.90 -3.76 -6.22
C PRO A 244 23.95 -3.59 -5.04
N ASN A 245 23.33 -2.40 -4.89
CA ASN A 245 22.49 -2.05 -3.74
C ASN A 245 20.99 -2.32 -3.95
N ALA A 246 20.56 -2.79 -5.12
CA ALA A 246 19.14 -2.97 -5.41
C ALA A 246 18.49 -4.02 -4.52
N LYS A 247 19.16 -5.14 -4.27
CA LYS A 247 18.73 -6.19 -3.37
C LYS A 247 18.52 -5.67 -1.95
N GLU A 248 19.49 -4.93 -1.42
CA GLU A 248 19.42 -4.36 -0.08
C GLU A 248 18.32 -3.33 0.03
N LYS A 249 18.16 -2.44 -0.97
CA LYS A 249 17.06 -1.49 -1.02
C LYS A 249 15.69 -2.18 -0.93
N LEU A 250 15.47 -3.26 -1.69
CA LEU A 250 14.23 -4.02 -1.64
C LEU A 250 13.97 -4.58 -0.24
N LEU A 251 14.96 -5.16 0.40
CA LEU A 251 14.84 -5.78 1.71
C LEU A 251 14.63 -4.76 2.82
N TYR A 252 15.43 -3.68 2.87
CA TYR A 252 15.36 -2.65 3.92
C TYR A 252 14.14 -1.72 3.78
N SER A 253 13.57 -1.61 2.58
CA SER A 253 12.36 -0.81 2.37
C SER A 253 11.08 -1.55 2.75
N SER A 254 11.11 -2.87 2.84
CA SER A 254 9.94 -3.67 3.18
C SER A 254 9.68 -3.65 4.68
N TYR A 255 8.41 -3.56 5.06
CA TYR A 255 7.97 -3.81 6.43
C TYR A 255 6.91 -4.91 6.47
N THR A 256 6.73 -5.50 7.65
CA THR A 256 5.75 -6.56 7.91
C THR A 256 4.89 -6.19 9.11
N CYS A 257 3.71 -6.80 9.19
CA CYS A 257 2.80 -6.66 10.31
C CYS A 257 2.41 -8.04 10.84
N LEU A 258 2.28 -8.17 12.14
CA LEU A 258 1.61 -9.31 12.73
C LEU A 258 0.11 -9.02 12.78
N HIS A 259 -0.69 -9.88 12.16
CA HIS A 259 -2.13 -9.68 12.01
C HIS A 259 -2.89 -10.81 12.68
N VAL A 260 -3.68 -10.47 13.70
CA VAL A 260 -4.52 -11.37 14.50
C VAL A 260 -5.98 -11.00 14.32
N PHE A 261 -6.83 -12.00 14.21
CA PHE A 261 -8.28 -11.84 14.13
C PHE A 261 -8.93 -12.45 15.36
N LEU A 262 -9.81 -11.68 15.99
CA LEU A 262 -10.65 -12.10 17.12
C LEU A 262 -12.09 -12.24 16.64
N GLU A 263 -12.66 -13.42 16.77
CA GLU A 263 -14.03 -13.75 16.28
C GLU A 263 -14.99 -13.91 17.44
N TYR A 264 -16.15 -13.26 17.36
CA TYR A 264 -17.19 -13.23 18.37
C TYR A 264 -18.53 -13.72 17.77
N ASP A 265 -19.42 -14.25 18.59
CA ASP A 265 -20.79 -14.65 18.20
C ASP A 265 -21.74 -13.45 18.09
N LYS A 266 -21.42 -12.34 18.74
CA LYS A 266 -22.20 -11.11 18.84
C LYS A 266 -21.54 -9.91 18.14
N PRO A 267 -22.33 -8.89 17.78
CA PRO A 267 -21.78 -7.65 17.22
C PRO A 267 -20.84 -6.94 18.21
N MET A 268 -19.68 -6.55 17.71
CA MET A 268 -18.63 -5.86 18.47
C MET A 268 -18.59 -4.38 18.15
N LYS A 269 -18.13 -3.58 19.12
CA LYS A 269 -17.84 -2.15 18.93
C LYS A 269 -16.48 -1.85 19.53
N LEU A 270 -15.69 -1.05 18.82
CA LEU A 270 -14.41 -0.55 19.30
C LEU A 270 -14.45 0.97 19.43
N LYS A 271 -13.52 1.49 20.22
CA LYS A 271 -13.14 2.89 20.19
C LYS A 271 -12.52 3.21 18.83
N ASN A 272 -12.30 4.49 18.57
CA ASN A 272 -11.58 4.96 17.39
C ASN A 272 -10.28 4.19 17.15
N GLU A 273 -10.03 3.76 15.91
CA GLU A 273 -8.86 2.95 15.54
C GLU A 273 -7.53 3.64 15.91
N LEU A 274 -7.43 4.95 15.66
CA LEU A 274 -6.23 5.72 16.00
C LEU A 274 -6.05 5.87 17.52
N GLU A 275 -7.12 6.14 18.25
CA GLU A 275 -7.11 6.22 19.74
C GLU A 275 -6.65 4.89 20.31
N THR A 276 -7.13 3.78 19.78
CA THR A 276 -6.74 2.43 20.19
C THR A 276 -5.25 2.20 19.92
N SER A 277 -4.77 2.50 18.70
CA SER A 277 -3.37 2.32 18.33
C SER A 277 -2.43 3.16 19.22
N VAL A 278 -2.76 4.43 19.46
CA VAL A 278 -1.95 5.33 20.27
C VAL A 278 -1.92 4.91 21.76
N ASN A 279 -2.95 4.28 22.28
CA ASN A 279 -3.10 3.99 23.71
C ASN A 279 -2.79 2.54 24.10
N THR A 280 -2.63 1.62 23.16
CA THR A 280 -2.15 0.26 23.45
C THR A 280 -0.62 0.19 23.51
N ARG A 281 -0.09 -0.70 24.33
CA ARG A 281 1.36 -0.90 24.48
C ARG A 281 2.02 -1.37 23.18
N TRP A 282 1.31 -2.19 22.40
CA TRP A 282 1.79 -2.74 21.14
C TRP A 282 1.37 -1.94 19.89
N ASN A 283 0.80 -0.74 20.06
CA ASN A 283 0.27 0.09 18.97
C ASN A 283 -0.69 -0.71 18.08
N ILE A 284 -1.67 -1.38 18.71
CA ILE A 284 -2.62 -2.26 18.03
C ILE A 284 -3.59 -1.42 17.21
N LEU A 285 -3.50 -1.50 15.89
CA LEU A 285 -4.52 -0.95 14.99
C LEU A 285 -5.67 -1.96 14.92
N ALA A 286 -6.75 -1.70 15.64
CA ALA A 286 -7.89 -2.60 15.74
C ALA A 286 -9.11 -2.02 15.04
N SER A 287 -9.76 -2.81 14.18
CA SER A 287 -11.00 -2.44 13.50
C SER A 287 -12.00 -3.60 13.46
N VAL A 288 -13.30 -3.28 13.56
CA VAL A 288 -14.36 -4.26 13.37
C VAL A 288 -14.55 -4.45 11.87
N LEU A 289 -14.49 -5.68 11.39
CA LEU A 289 -14.72 -6.01 9.99
C LEU A 289 -16.21 -5.86 9.61
N PRO A 290 -16.56 -5.80 8.31
CA PRO A 290 -17.94 -5.62 7.84
C PRO A 290 -18.96 -6.67 8.31
N ASP A 291 -18.50 -7.83 8.77
CA ASP A 291 -19.37 -8.84 9.38
C ASP A 291 -19.92 -8.41 10.78
N GLY A 292 -19.36 -7.33 11.33
CA GLY A 292 -19.70 -6.79 12.64
C GLY A 292 -19.27 -7.64 13.83
N LYS A 293 -18.62 -8.77 13.61
CA LYS A 293 -18.29 -9.79 14.62
C LYS A 293 -16.81 -10.12 14.70
N THR A 294 -16.04 -9.81 13.68
CA THR A 294 -14.60 -10.05 13.64
C THR A 294 -13.84 -8.76 13.90
N ILE A 295 -12.90 -8.79 14.83
CA ILE A 295 -11.98 -7.69 15.07
C ILE A 295 -10.65 -8.04 14.43
N SER A 296 -10.22 -7.20 13.49
CA SER A 296 -8.89 -7.21 12.89
C SER A 296 -7.92 -6.43 13.76
N CYS A 297 -6.86 -7.07 14.25
CA CYS A 297 -5.84 -6.50 15.11
C CYS A 297 -4.49 -6.55 14.41
N VAL A 298 -3.92 -5.41 14.05
CA VAL A 298 -2.66 -5.31 13.32
C VAL A 298 -1.60 -4.61 14.17
N MET A 299 -0.47 -5.27 14.31
CA MET A 299 0.72 -4.74 14.99
C MET A 299 1.83 -4.56 13.97
N CYS A 300 2.20 -3.31 13.72
CA CYS A 300 3.27 -2.94 12.78
C CYS A 300 4.59 -2.65 13.52
N ASN A 301 4.53 -2.19 14.76
CA ASN A 301 5.71 -1.98 15.60
C ASN A 301 6.17 -3.31 16.21
N LEU A 302 6.80 -4.16 15.39
CA LEU A 302 7.23 -5.50 15.78
C LEU A 302 8.46 -5.44 16.69
N THR A 303 8.22 -5.18 17.98
CA THR A 303 9.25 -5.27 19.02
C THR A 303 9.69 -6.72 19.22
N ASN A 304 10.86 -6.92 19.84
CA ASN A 304 11.32 -8.26 20.21
C ASN A 304 10.30 -8.99 21.09
N GLU A 305 9.63 -8.27 21.99
CA GLU A 305 8.55 -8.82 22.81
C GLU A 305 7.44 -9.43 21.94
N ILE A 306 6.89 -8.67 20.98
CA ILE A 306 5.85 -9.19 20.07
C ILE A 306 6.36 -10.37 19.26
N LEU A 307 7.57 -10.24 18.69
CA LEU A 307 8.15 -11.29 17.85
C LEU A 307 8.39 -12.60 18.58
N THR A 308 8.60 -12.57 19.90
CA THR A 308 8.83 -13.76 20.72
C THR A 308 7.61 -14.17 21.56
N THR A 309 6.46 -13.51 21.42
CA THR A 309 5.23 -13.89 22.11
C THR A 309 4.55 -15.05 21.37
N PRO A 310 4.33 -16.22 22.00
CA PRO A 310 3.76 -17.39 21.36
C PRO A 310 2.30 -17.20 20.91
N PRO A 311 1.82 -18.03 19.96
CA PRO A 311 0.46 -17.94 19.43
C PRO A 311 -0.66 -18.09 20.46
N ASP A 312 -0.45 -18.90 21.48
CA ASP A 312 -1.41 -19.10 22.58
C ASP A 312 -1.46 -17.96 23.60
N VAL A 313 -0.45 -17.07 23.58
CA VAL A 313 -0.37 -15.89 24.45
C VAL A 313 -0.75 -14.62 23.70
N ILE A 314 -0.37 -14.51 22.41
CA ILE A 314 -0.51 -13.27 21.66
C ILE A 314 -1.96 -12.72 21.65
N HIS A 315 -2.97 -13.58 21.51
CA HIS A 315 -4.37 -13.15 21.49
C HIS A 315 -4.85 -12.67 22.86
N LYS A 316 -4.42 -13.29 23.96
CA LYS A 316 -4.75 -12.89 25.34
C LYS A 316 -4.23 -11.50 25.64
N GLU A 317 -2.98 -11.23 25.28
CA GLU A 317 -2.36 -9.92 25.42
C GLU A 317 -3.09 -8.84 24.60
N ILE A 318 -3.55 -9.17 23.39
CA ILE A 318 -4.34 -8.26 22.56
C ILE A 318 -5.69 -7.97 23.25
N VAL A 319 -6.40 -8.99 23.70
CA VAL A 319 -7.70 -8.87 24.38
C VAL A 319 -7.55 -7.98 25.62
N GLU A 320 -6.53 -8.22 26.44
CA GLU A 320 -6.25 -7.42 27.65
C GLU A 320 -5.98 -5.96 27.31
N GLN A 321 -5.07 -5.70 26.34
CA GLN A 321 -4.72 -4.33 25.95
C GLN A 321 -5.87 -3.54 25.34
N LEU A 322 -6.82 -4.23 24.68
CA LEU A 322 -8.00 -3.63 24.09
C LEU A 322 -9.17 -3.51 25.08
N GLY A 323 -9.07 -4.16 26.27
CA GLY A 323 -10.14 -4.22 27.26
C GLY A 323 -11.38 -4.94 26.73
N LEU A 324 -11.20 -6.01 25.96
CA LEU A 324 -12.26 -6.81 25.37
C LEU A 324 -12.54 -8.03 26.24
N GLU A 325 -13.70 -8.64 26.03
CA GLU A 325 -14.00 -9.99 26.52
C GLU A 325 -13.30 -11.04 25.64
N GLU A 326 -13.17 -12.26 26.18
CA GLU A 326 -12.53 -13.38 25.47
C GLU A 326 -13.30 -13.70 24.17
N PRO A 327 -12.63 -13.81 23.03
CA PRO A 327 -13.29 -14.20 21.78
C PRO A 327 -13.59 -15.71 21.75
N GLU A 328 -14.58 -16.12 20.98
CA GLU A 328 -14.84 -17.55 20.76
C GLU A 328 -13.72 -18.24 19.99
N ARG A 329 -13.10 -17.50 19.10
CA ARG A 329 -11.97 -17.98 18.29
C ARG A 329 -10.99 -16.83 18.03
N SER A 330 -9.71 -17.17 18.08
CA SER A 330 -8.65 -16.31 17.56
C SER A 330 -7.85 -17.03 16.51
N ARG A 331 -7.30 -16.28 15.55
CA ARG A 331 -6.38 -16.82 14.53
C ARG A 331 -5.46 -15.74 14.00
N VAL A 332 -4.35 -16.18 13.47
CA VAL A 332 -3.34 -15.32 12.84
C VAL A 332 -3.49 -15.40 11.32
N ALA A 333 -3.19 -14.33 10.61
CA ALA A 333 -3.20 -14.33 9.14
C ALA A 333 -2.24 -15.39 8.59
N THR A 334 -2.65 -16.06 7.51
CA THR A 334 -1.95 -17.24 6.95
C THR A 334 -0.48 -17.00 6.59
N GLY A 335 -0.10 -15.75 6.29
CA GLY A 335 1.29 -15.38 5.98
C GLY A 335 2.19 -15.17 7.20
N ASN A 336 1.63 -15.14 8.41
CA ASN A 336 2.37 -15.00 9.66
C ASN A 336 2.58 -16.38 10.27
N ILE A 337 3.83 -16.79 10.43
CA ILE A 337 4.19 -18.15 10.84
C ILE A 337 4.99 -18.08 12.13
N TRP A 338 4.58 -18.87 13.13
CA TRP A 338 5.39 -19.11 14.32
C TRP A 338 6.37 -20.25 14.05
N ASP A 339 7.66 -19.95 14.10
CA ASP A 339 8.72 -20.93 13.87
C ASP A 339 9.92 -20.65 14.77
N ASN A 340 10.50 -21.69 15.36
CA ASN A 340 11.70 -21.63 16.20
C ASN A 340 11.65 -20.55 17.29
N GLY A 341 10.46 -20.35 17.93
CA GLY A 341 10.28 -19.39 19.01
C GLY A 341 10.15 -17.92 18.57
N SER A 342 9.86 -17.67 17.29
CA SER A 342 9.64 -16.32 16.78
C SER A 342 8.64 -16.30 15.62
N TRP A 343 7.98 -15.13 15.43
CA TRP A 343 7.15 -14.88 14.26
C TRP A 343 7.99 -14.60 13.02
N THR A 344 7.64 -15.24 11.92
CA THR A 344 8.20 -15.04 10.58
C THR A 344 7.10 -14.72 9.58
N PHE A 345 7.46 -14.08 8.45
CA PHE A 345 6.49 -13.51 7.52
C PHE A 345 6.80 -13.93 6.09
N LYS A 346 5.81 -14.51 5.40
CA LYS A 346 5.97 -14.98 4.00
C LYS A 346 5.99 -13.87 2.97
N GLN A 347 5.39 -12.71 3.30
CA GLN A 347 5.26 -11.57 2.38
C GLN A 347 5.38 -10.25 3.13
N SER A 348 5.75 -9.19 2.42
CA SER A 348 5.75 -7.84 2.99
C SER A 348 4.32 -7.32 3.15
N SER A 349 4.13 -6.43 4.12
CA SER A 349 2.87 -5.69 4.30
C SER A 349 2.88 -4.38 3.52
N GLY A 350 4.05 -3.83 3.26
CA GLY A 350 4.24 -2.62 2.48
C GLY A 350 5.69 -2.20 2.36
N VAL A 351 5.91 -0.99 1.87
CA VAL A 351 7.25 -0.41 1.67
C VAL A 351 7.30 1.06 2.02
N VAL A 352 8.45 1.51 2.48
CA VAL A 352 8.79 2.92 2.72
C VAL A 352 9.71 3.46 1.62
N ASN A 353 9.64 4.75 1.33
CA ASN A 353 10.44 5.38 0.28
C ASN A 353 11.80 5.93 0.76
N LYS A 354 12.14 5.78 2.04
CA LYS A 354 13.38 6.33 2.66
C LYS A 354 14.65 6.00 1.86
N TYR A 355 14.72 4.81 1.28
CA TYR A 355 15.90 4.34 0.55
C TYR A 355 15.85 4.66 -0.95
N GLY A 356 14.85 5.44 -1.38
CA GLY A 356 14.65 5.86 -2.77
C GLY A 356 14.04 4.77 -3.64
N GLN A 357 13.66 5.16 -4.85
CA GLN A 357 13.02 4.28 -5.83
C GLN A 357 14.06 3.53 -6.67
N ILE A 358 13.64 2.40 -7.22
CA ILE A 358 14.43 1.59 -8.16
C ILE A 358 13.89 1.85 -9.58
N PRO A 359 14.71 2.19 -10.56
CA PRO A 359 14.25 2.43 -11.92
C PRO A 359 13.62 1.18 -12.52
N PHE A 360 12.68 1.36 -13.46
CA PHE A 360 12.01 0.22 -14.12
C PHE A 360 12.98 -0.71 -14.83
N PHE A 361 14.02 -0.18 -15.44
CA PHE A 361 15.03 -0.98 -16.13
C PHE A 361 16.38 -0.86 -15.42
N GLY A 362 17.08 -2.00 -15.37
CA GLY A 362 18.48 -2.07 -15.02
C GLY A 362 19.35 -2.04 -16.28
N ASN A 363 20.46 -2.79 -16.26
CA ASN A 363 21.39 -2.89 -17.39
C ASN A 363 20.78 -3.63 -18.60
N ASN A 364 19.90 -4.61 -18.34
CA ASN A 364 19.19 -5.34 -19.40
C ASN A 364 17.86 -4.64 -19.73
N PRO A 365 17.71 -4.07 -20.95
CA PRO A 365 16.50 -3.34 -21.35
C PRO A 365 15.32 -4.26 -21.68
N LYS A 366 15.50 -5.58 -21.64
CA LYS A 366 14.46 -6.61 -21.88
C LYS A 366 13.81 -7.10 -20.61
N VAL A 367 14.31 -6.71 -19.43
CA VAL A 367 13.72 -7.07 -18.15
C VAL A 367 13.44 -5.82 -17.32
N ALA A 368 12.16 -5.62 -17.01
CA ALA A 368 11.70 -4.52 -16.17
C ALA A 368 11.30 -5.01 -14.77
N LEU A 369 11.46 -4.17 -13.76
CA LEU A 369 10.94 -4.33 -12.40
C LEU A 369 9.84 -3.30 -12.18
N CYS A 370 8.61 -3.76 -11.94
CA CYS A 370 7.45 -2.93 -11.67
C CYS A 370 6.81 -3.34 -10.35
N GLY A 371 7.27 -2.75 -9.27
CA GLY A 371 6.80 -3.02 -7.91
C GLY A 371 6.64 -1.75 -7.10
N MET A 372 6.35 -1.88 -5.82
CA MET A 372 6.11 -0.74 -4.93
C MET A 372 7.35 0.16 -4.73
N MET A 373 8.56 -0.33 -5.04
CA MET A 373 9.80 0.46 -5.07
C MET A 373 10.08 1.15 -6.40
N SER A 374 9.26 0.94 -7.42
CA SER A 374 9.39 1.59 -8.73
C SER A 374 8.86 3.02 -8.70
N PRO A 375 9.19 3.85 -9.71
CA PRO A 375 8.79 5.25 -9.77
C PRO A 375 7.28 5.46 -9.65
N ARG A 376 6.85 6.21 -8.65
CA ARG A 376 5.46 6.57 -8.33
C ARG A 376 5.37 7.88 -7.58
N HIS A 377 4.20 8.50 -7.55
CA HIS A 377 3.91 9.72 -6.80
C HIS A 377 3.12 9.47 -5.51
N THR A 378 2.26 8.43 -5.49
CA THR A 378 1.55 8.01 -4.27
C THR A 378 2.56 7.62 -3.21
N PRO A 379 2.61 8.30 -2.05
CA PRO A 379 3.66 8.10 -1.06
C PRO A 379 3.51 6.80 -0.27
N TYR A 380 2.29 6.38 0.03
CA TYR A 380 1.96 5.22 0.86
C TYR A 380 1.78 3.94 0.03
N ALA A 381 2.03 2.79 0.67
CA ALA A 381 1.79 1.47 0.07
C ALA A 381 0.29 1.18 -0.05
N SER A 382 -0.23 1.01 -1.27
CA SER A 382 -1.65 0.82 -1.54
C SER A 382 -1.93 0.22 -2.91
N ILE A 383 -3.17 -0.18 -3.16
CA ILE A 383 -3.64 -0.57 -4.51
C ILE A 383 -3.49 0.61 -5.49
N GLU A 384 -3.74 1.85 -5.04
CA GLU A 384 -3.56 3.05 -5.85
C GLU A 384 -2.12 3.19 -6.33
N ALA A 385 -1.16 3.06 -5.42
CA ALA A 385 0.26 3.11 -5.74
C ALA A 385 0.68 2.01 -6.71
N ALA A 386 0.14 0.80 -6.54
CA ALA A 386 0.43 -0.34 -7.42
C ALA A 386 -0.09 -0.13 -8.84
N ILE A 387 -1.33 0.37 -8.99
CA ILE A 387 -1.93 0.70 -10.29
C ILE A 387 -1.21 1.89 -10.93
N GLU A 388 -0.85 2.92 -10.15
CA GLU A 388 -0.06 4.05 -10.63
C GLU A 388 1.29 3.61 -11.21
N VAL A 389 2.01 2.70 -10.54
CA VAL A 389 3.27 2.12 -11.04
C VAL A 389 3.05 1.47 -12.40
N GLY A 390 2.02 0.63 -12.54
CA GLY A 390 1.68 -0.04 -13.81
C GLY A 390 1.42 0.95 -14.94
N ARG A 391 0.57 1.96 -14.70
CA ARG A 391 0.27 3.02 -15.67
C ARG A 391 1.49 3.87 -16.02
N THR A 392 2.29 4.23 -15.02
CA THR A 392 3.52 5.02 -15.22
C THR A 392 4.50 4.26 -16.11
N PHE A 393 4.70 2.97 -15.85
CA PHE A 393 5.53 2.10 -16.67
C PHE A 393 5.02 2.04 -18.11
N CYS A 394 3.75 1.72 -18.31
CA CYS A 394 3.15 1.61 -19.65
C CYS A 394 3.21 2.94 -20.41
N HIS A 395 2.98 4.07 -19.74
CA HIS A 395 3.14 5.38 -20.35
C HIS A 395 4.57 5.64 -20.82
N GLN A 396 5.57 5.37 -19.97
CA GLN A 396 6.99 5.61 -20.31
C GLN A 396 7.51 4.68 -21.42
N LYS A 397 7.08 3.42 -21.42
CA LYS A 397 7.61 2.41 -22.35
C LYS A 397 6.82 2.32 -23.65
N PHE A 398 5.50 2.49 -23.60
CA PHE A 398 4.59 2.22 -24.73
C PHE A 398 3.74 3.45 -25.11
N ASN A 399 3.98 4.59 -24.46
CA ASN A 399 3.23 5.84 -24.70
C ASN A 399 1.70 5.67 -24.53
N THR A 400 1.29 4.84 -23.57
CA THR A 400 -0.12 4.69 -23.20
C THR A 400 -0.60 5.87 -22.35
N ARG A 401 -1.78 5.75 -21.73
CA ARG A 401 -2.33 6.79 -20.88
C ARG A 401 -1.45 7.06 -19.66
N LYS A 402 -1.23 8.33 -19.33
CA LYS A 402 -0.53 8.74 -18.12
C LYS A 402 -1.34 8.46 -16.88
N ALA A 403 -0.67 8.04 -15.79
CA ALA A 403 -1.30 7.92 -14.48
C ALA A 403 -1.85 9.27 -14.01
N SER A 404 -3.06 9.25 -13.45
CA SER A 404 -3.74 10.42 -12.90
C SER A 404 -3.20 10.77 -11.52
N LYS A 405 -3.28 12.06 -11.15
CA LYS A 405 -2.90 12.54 -9.82
C LYS A 405 -4.14 12.99 -9.05
N PRO A 406 -4.27 12.67 -7.76
CA PRO A 406 -5.39 13.15 -6.96
C PRO A 406 -5.32 14.67 -6.72
N LEU A 407 -6.47 15.26 -6.45
CA LEU A 407 -6.55 16.63 -5.97
C LEU A 407 -6.00 16.69 -4.54
N LYS A 408 -5.05 17.57 -4.29
CA LYS A 408 -4.40 17.73 -2.99
C LYS A 408 -5.05 18.82 -2.16
N VAL A 409 -5.11 18.64 -0.83
CA VAL A 409 -5.59 19.65 0.13
C VAL A 409 -4.93 21.01 -0.12
N LEU A 410 -3.62 20.99 -0.30
CA LEU A 410 -2.85 22.20 -0.54
C LEU A 410 -3.28 22.98 -1.78
N HIS A 411 -3.60 22.29 -2.89
CA HIS A 411 -4.09 22.94 -4.10
C HIS A 411 -5.41 23.69 -3.84
N VAL A 412 -6.30 23.07 -3.04
CA VAL A 412 -7.58 23.70 -2.66
C VAL A 412 -7.35 24.93 -1.76
N LEU A 413 -6.45 24.82 -0.78
CA LEU A 413 -6.12 25.97 0.09
C LEU A 413 -5.51 27.11 -0.70
N ILE A 414 -4.58 26.85 -1.61
CA ILE A 414 -4.00 27.89 -2.49
C ILE A 414 -5.10 28.54 -3.33
N LEU A 415 -6.00 27.76 -3.93
CA LEU A 415 -7.10 28.27 -4.73
C LEU A 415 -8.03 29.18 -3.90
N ILE A 416 -8.38 28.77 -2.68
CA ILE A 416 -9.19 29.57 -1.77
C ILE A 416 -8.50 30.92 -1.46
N VAL A 417 -7.21 30.90 -1.14
CA VAL A 417 -6.43 32.11 -0.86
C VAL A 417 -6.40 33.03 -2.08
N LEU A 418 -6.17 32.50 -3.28
CA LEU A 418 -6.17 33.26 -4.51
C LEU A 418 -7.54 33.90 -4.79
N VAL A 419 -8.64 33.16 -4.60
CA VAL A 419 -10.00 33.68 -4.75
C VAL A 419 -10.26 34.82 -3.75
N LEU A 420 -9.86 34.66 -2.49
CA LEU A 420 -10.00 35.71 -1.47
C LEU A 420 -9.22 36.99 -1.83
N ILE A 421 -7.99 36.82 -2.33
CA ILE A 421 -7.19 37.99 -2.80
C ILE A 421 -7.88 38.67 -3.97
N ILE A 422 -8.37 37.95 -4.96
CA ILE A 422 -9.09 38.52 -6.13
C ILE A 422 -10.34 39.24 -5.68
N VAL A 423 -11.16 38.62 -4.82
CA VAL A 423 -12.39 39.25 -4.31
C VAL A 423 -12.08 40.53 -3.53
N ASN A 424 -11.03 40.50 -2.71
CA ASN A 424 -10.61 41.69 -1.95
C ASN A 424 -10.12 42.82 -2.89
N GLU A 425 -9.38 42.48 -3.93
CA GLU A 425 -8.90 43.46 -4.91
C GLU A 425 -10.05 44.06 -5.74
N ILE A 426 -11.05 43.25 -6.14
CA ILE A 426 -12.26 43.74 -6.82
C ILE A 426 -13.05 44.69 -5.90
N ARG A 427 -13.19 44.32 -4.61
CA ARG A 427 -13.86 45.22 -3.65
C ARG A 427 -13.13 46.54 -3.50
N ARG A 428 -11.79 46.55 -3.46
CA ARG A 428 -10.98 47.77 -3.37
C ARG A 428 -11.10 48.66 -4.60
N ARG A 429 -11.32 48.08 -5.79
CA ARG A 429 -11.48 48.89 -7.03
C ARG A 429 -12.89 49.40 -7.25
N ASN A 430 -13.88 48.83 -6.57
CA ASN A 430 -15.28 49.26 -6.65
C ASN A 430 -15.71 50.18 -5.48
N LEU A 431 -14.78 50.48 -4.56
CA LEU A 431 -14.87 51.52 -3.54
C LEU A 431 -14.04 52.74 -3.96
#